data_5471b621b44d7f4512f31ee1a13824f5
#
_entry.id   5471b621b44d7f4512f31ee1a13824f5
#
_cell.length_a   1.000
_cell.length_b   1.000
_cell.length_c   1.000
_cell.angle_alpha   90.00
_cell.angle_beta   90.00
_cell.angle_gamma   90.00
#
_symmetry.space_group_name_H-M   'P 1'
#
loop_
_entity.id
_entity.type
_entity.pdbx_description
1 polymer ?
#
loop_
_entity_poly.entity_id
_entity_poly.type
_entity_poly.pdbx_seq_one_letter_code
_entity_poly.pdbx_strand_id
1 'polypeptide(L)'
;MYSEIGSEFWDSCGGINTSLKDLPDWLDWGVENRFLATGRTALDHIIRDIQSTQTFQRAYLPSYCCQTMIDPFLAHNIEVEFYDILVNKDGLIEINLEQDHNCDAVLIMNYFGFIQSDYSAIIEHLKMKQQVVIIEDITH
;
A
#
# COMPACT_ATOMS: atom_id res chain seq x y z
N MET A 1 32.46 -6.85 9.81
CA MET A 1 31.92 -5.87 8.87
C MET A 1 30.45 -6.24 8.74
N TYR A 2 29.55 -5.51 9.39
CA TYR A 2 28.12 -5.78 9.32
C TYR A 2 27.60 -4.98 8.12
N SER A 3 27.03 -5.65 7.12
CA SER A 3 26.25 -4.97 6.09
C SER A 3 24.82 -4.85 6.61
N GLU A 4 24.34 -3.65 6.85
CA GLU A 4 22.90 -3.42 7.07
C GLU A 4 22.16 -3.74 5.77
N ILE A 5 21.21 -4.67 5.87
CA ILE A 5 20.22 -4.89 4.81
C ILE A 5 19.04 -4.01 5.19
N GLY A 6 19.02 -2.82 4.65
CA GLY A 6 17.96 -1.85 4.86
C GLY A 6 18.08 -0.76 3.81
N SER A 7 17.04 0.03 3.62
CA SER A 7 17.03 1.15 2.67
C SER A 7 18.14 2.14 3.01
N GLU A 8 19.29 2.01 2.37
CA GLU A 8 20.36 3.01 2.43
C GLU A 8 19.94 4.22 1.58
N PHE A 9 19.24 5.15 2.19
CA PHE A 9 19.01 6.48 1.61
C PHE A 9 20.11 7.48 1.99
N TRP A 10 21.33 6.98 2.19
CA TRP A 10 22.50 7.81 2.44
C TRP A 10 23.27 7.99 1.13
N ASP A 11 22.70 8.73 0.20
CA ASP A 11 23.54 9.28 -0.84
C ASP A 11 24.28 10.47 -0.24
N SER A 12 25.61 10.39 -0.20
CA SER A 12 26.46 11.53 0.07
C SER A 12 26.32 12.49 -1.10
N CYS A 13 25.39 13.40 -0.98
CA CYS A 13 24.92 14.32 -1.98
C CYS A 13 26.03 15.13 -2.65
N GLY A 14 26.63 14.56 -3.66
CA GLY A 14 27.07 15.34 -4.80
C GLY A 14 25.80 15.82 -5.49
N GLY A 15 25.52 17.14 -5.48
CA GLY A 15 24.25 17.71 -5.89
C GLY A 15 23.65 17.04 -7.12
N ILE A 16 22.53 16.37 -6.92
CA ILE A 16 21.75 15.79 -8.00
C ILE A 16 21.08 16.97 -8.71
N ASN A 17 21.71 17.40 -9.79
CA ASN A 17 21.09 18.31 -10.73
C ASN A 17 20.23 17.44 -11.68
N THR A 18 19.22 16.77 -11.13
CA THR A 18 18.25 16.01 -11.95
C THR A 18 17.41 17.03 -12.70
N SER A 19 17.66 17.16 -13.98
CA SER A 19 16.69 17.77 -14.87
C SER A 19 15.42 16.88 -14.83
N LEU A 20 14.23 17.47 -14.89
CA LEU A 20 12.95 16.75 -14.96
C LEU A 20 12.90 15.69 -16.09
N LYS A 21 13.88 15.69 -16.99
CA LYS A 21 14.03 14.74 -18.10
C LYS A 21 14.63 13.39 -17.68
N ASP A 22 15.19 13.31 -16.48
CA ASP A 22 15.85 12.10 -15.96
C ASP A 22 14.99 11.33 -14.96
N LEU A 23 13.70 11.68 -14.85
CA LEU A 23 12.76 10.94 -14.01
C LEU A 23 12.44 9.58 -14.66
N PRO A 24 12.34 8.51 -13.85
CA PRO A 24 11.99 7.19 -14.38
C PRO A 24 10.62 7.19 -15.04
N ASP A 25 10.47 6.46 -16.14
CA ASP A 25 9.22 6.36 -16.92
C ASP A 25 8.02 5.89 -16.09
N TRP A 26 8.25 5.12 -15.00
CA TRP A 26 7.18 4.65 -14.12
C TRP A 26 6.47 5.78 -13.35
N LEU A 27 7.06 6.98 -13.27
CA LEU A 27 6.41 8.15 -12.68
C LEU A 27 5.23 8.66 -13.51
N ASP A 28 5.18 8.29 -14.79
CA ASP A 28 4.09 8.68 -15.69
C ASP A 28 2.92 7.68 -15.70
N TRP A 29 3.00 6.60 -14.91
CA TRP A 29 1.95 5.56 -14.90
C TRP A 29 0.68 5.97 -14.16
N GLY A 30 0.75 7.00 -13.31
CA GLY A 30 -0.38 7.51 -12.54
C GLY A 30 -1.02 8.75 -13.16
N VAL A 31 -2.28 8.97 -12.82
CA VAL A 31 -2.98 10.22 -13.16
C VAL A 31 -2.40 11.40 -12.38
N GLU A 32 -1.93 11.15 -11.16
CA GLU A 32 -1.30 12.13 -10.29
C GLU A 32 -0.18 11.46 -9.48
N ASN A 33 0.99 12.10 -9.44
CA ASN A 33 2.16 11.64 -8.70
C ASN A 33 2.50 12.62 -7.59
N ARG A 34 2.73 12.11 -6.37
CA ARG A 34 3.16 12.91 -5.21
C ARG A 34 4.31 12.25 -4.51
N PHE A 35 5.37 13.02 -4.24
CA PHE A 35 6.53 12.58 -3.48
C PHE A 35 6.36 12.98 -2.02
N LEU A 36 6.37 12.00 -1.13
CA LEU A 36 6.19 12.20 0.29
C LEU A 36 7.37 11.59 1.06
N ALA A 37 7.66 12.13 2.24
CA ALA A 37 8.88 11.80 2.98
C ALA A 37 8.90 10.36 3.53
N THR A 38 7.74 9.74 3.78
CA THR A 38 7.62 8.40 4.36
C THR A 38 6.33 7.72 3.89
N GLY A 39 6.29 6.36 3.96
CA GLY A 39 5.08 5.59 3.69
C GLY A 39 3.91 5.96 4.61
N ARG A 40 4.18 6.27 5.90
CA ARG A 40 3.15 6.77 6.83
C ARG A 40 2.52 8.07 6.34
N THR A 41 3.33 9.02 5.86
CA THR A 41 2.84 10.30 5.32
C THR A 41 2.07 10.07 4.02
N ALA A 42 2.49 9.08 3.22
CA ALA A 42 1.78 8.70 2.01
C ALA A 42 0.39 8.14 2.33
N LEU A 43 0.28 7.24 3.30
CA LEU A 43 -1.01 6.71 3.76
C LEU A 43 -1.91 7.81 4.33
N ASP A 44 -1.38 8.72 5.17
CA ASP A 44 -2.15 9.86 5.70
C ASP A 44 -2.70 10.73 4.56
N HIS A 45 -1.89 10.97 3.53
CA HIS A 45 -2.32 11.75 2.36
C HIS A 45 -3.42 11.04 1.56
N ILE A 46 -3.27 9.73 1.30
CA ILE A 46 -4.28 8.91 0.61
C ILE A 46 -5.60 8.91 1.39
N ILE A 47 -5.54 8.73 2.70
CA ILE A 47 -6.74 8.72 3.56
C ILE A 47 -7.48 10.06 3.45
N ARG A 48 -6.77 11.19 3.53
CA ARG A 48 -7.38 12.53 3.37
C ARG A 48 -8.01 12.72 2.00
N ASP A 49 -7.37 12.23 0.97
CA ASP A 49 -7.88 12.30 -0.39
C ASP A 49 -9.19 11.50 -0.54
N ILE A 50 -9.22 10.27 -0.05
CA ILE A 50 -10.43 9.45 -0.02
C ILE A 50 -11.54 10.16 0.77
N GLN A 51 -11.25 10.67 1.98
CA GLN A 51 -12.22 11.36 2.83
C GLN A 51 -12.75 12.66 2.22
N SER A 52 -12.00 13.26 1.29
CA SER A 52 -12.46 14.46 0.58
C SER A 52 -13.53 14.17 -0.46
N THR A 53 -13.62 12.93 -0.94
CA THR A 53 -14.49 12.52 -2.06
C THR A 53 -15.63 11.61 -1.62
N GLN A 54 -15.45 10.85 -0.54
CA GLN A 54 -16.43 9.88 -0.05
C GLN A 54 -16.32 9.64 1.46
N THR A 55 -17.34 9.01 2.04
CA THR A 55 -17.26 8.52 3.42
C THR A 55 -16.25 7.39 3.51
N PHE A 56 -15.34 7.46 4.51
CA PHE A 56 -14.32 6.46 4.74
C PHE A 56 -14.26 6.14 6.23
N GLN A 57 -14.86 5.04 6.67
CA GLN A 57 -15.01 4.64 8.07
C GLN A 57 -14.36 3.30 8.38
N ARG A 58 -14.21 2.40 7.40
CA ARG A 58 -13.67 1.05 7.61
C ARG A 58 -12.61 0.71 6.57
N ALA A 59 -11.46 0.23 7.07
CA ALA A 59 -10.35 -0.23 6.26
C ALA A 59 -10.03 -1.71 6.57
N TYR A 60 -9.76 -2.49 5.53
CA TYR A 60 -9.39 -3.89 5.61
C TYR A 60 -7.91 -4.04 5.25
N LEU A 61 -7.09 -4.38 6.24
CA LEU A 61 -5.64 -4.41 6.17
C LEU A 61 -5.10 -5.83 6.29
N PRO A 62 -3.90 -6.11 5.79
CA PRO A 62 -3.28 -7.41 6.04
C PRO A 62 -2.88 -7.56 7.52
N SER A 63 -3.08 -8.76 8.09
CA SER A 63 -2.69 -9.05 9.48
C SER A 63 -1.16 -8.99 9.68
N TYR A 64 -0.39 -9.21 8.63
CA TYR A 64 1.06 -9.07 8.65
C TYR A 64 1.48 -7.72 8.08
N CYS A 65 1.40 -6.67 8.91
CA CYS A 65 1.87 -5.32 8.60
C CYS A 65 2.44 -4.64 9.85
N CYS A 66 3.20 -3.57 9.64
CA CYS A 66 3.78 -2.84 10.78
C CYS A 66 2.78 -1.81 11.34
N GLN A 67 2.95 -1.49 12.62
CA GLN A 67 2.12 -0.50 13.33
C GLN A 67 2.06 0.84 12.59
N THR A 68 3.15 1.24 11.93
CA THR A 68 3.22 2.53 11.21
C THR A 68 2.29 2.60 9.99
N MET A 69 1.81 1.45 9.50
CA MET A 69 0.80 1.38 8.45
C MET A 69 -0.62 1.48 9.00
N ILE A 70 -0.83 1.07 10.26
CA ILE A 70 -2.13 1.10 10.94
C ILE A 70 -2.41 2.49 11.51
N ASP A 71 -1.40 3.13 12.11
CA ASP A 71 -1.51 4.41 12.80
C ASP A 71 -2.24 5.51 12.01
N PRO A 72 -2.01 5.71 10.69
CA PRO A 72 -2.73 6.72 9.92
C PRO A 72 -4.24 6.51 9.90
N PHE A 73 -4.71 5.26 9.76
CA PHE A 73 -6.14 4.95 9.78
C PHE A 73 -6.76 5.26 11.13
N LEU A 74 -6.12 4.86 12.23
CA LEU A 74 -6.58 5.14 13.59
C LEU A 74 -6.60 6.65 13.88
N ALA A 75 -5.61 7.41 13.40
CA ALA A 75 -5.54 8.86 13.57
C ALA A 75 -6.72 9.58 12.87
N HIS A 76 -7.26 9.00 11.83
CA HIS A 76 -8.43 9.50 11.10
C HIS A 76 -9.77 8.90 11.58
N ASN A 77 -9.78 8.19 12.72
CA ASN A 77 -10.94 7.49 13.29
C ASN A 77 -11.55 6.46 12.34
N ILE A 78 -10.73 5.78 11.55
CA ILE A 78 -11.13 4.70 10.66
C ILE A 78 -11.01 3.40 11.46
N GLU A 79 -12.07 2.60 11.46
CA GLU A 79 -12.07 1.25 12.00
C GLU A 79 -11.19 0.35 11.12
N VAL A 80 -10.31 -0.42 11.75
CA VAL A 80 -9.38 -1.32 11.03
C VAL A 80 -9.73 -2.75 11.35
N GLU A 81 -9.99 -3.53 10.29
CA GLU A 81 -10.14 -4.97 10.34
C GLU A 81 -9.00 -5.63 9.56
N PHE A 82 -8.70 -6.90 9.87
CA PHE A 82 -7.54 -7.57 9.31
C PHE A 82 -7.93 -8.84 8.57
N TYR A 83 -7.35 -9.03 7.39
CA TYR A 83 -7.37 -10.30 6.67
C TYR A 83 -6.09 -11.09 6.88
N ASP A 84 -6.19 -12.41 6.79
CA ASP A 84 -5.08 -13.31 7.07
C ASP A 84 -4.08 -13.35 5.91
N ILE A 85 -2.80 -13.34 6.29
CA ILE A 85 -1.68 -13.65 5.41
C ILE A 85 -1.18 -15.04 5.78
N LEU A 86 -1.22 -15.96 4.83
CA LEU A 86 -0.81 -17.35 5.03
C LEU A 86 0.46 -17.65 4.23
N VAL A 87 1.24 -18.60 4.72
CA VAL A 87 2.37 -19.16 3.98
C VAL A 87 2.05 -20.60 3.68
N ASN A 88 1.99 -20.96 2.41
CA ASN A 88 1.69 -22.33 1.99
C ASN A 88 2.91 -23.26 2.16
N LYS A 89 2.72 -24.53 1.83
CA LYS A 89 3.75 -25.59 2.00
C LYS A 89 5.00 -25.36 1.15
N ASP A 90 4.86 -24.59 0.07
CA ASP A 90 5.95 -24.27 -0.85
C ASP A 90 6.66 -22.96 -0.46
N GLY A 91 6.28 -22.37 0.68
CA GLY A 91 6.83 -21.11 1.19
C GLY A 91 6.25 -19.88 0.49
N LEU A 92 5.18 -20.03 -0.28
CA LEU A 92 4.55 -18.95 -1.00
C LEU A 92 3.54 -18.22 -0.10
N ILE A 93 3.46 -16.90 -0.25
CA ILE A 93 2.51 -16.06 0.48
C ILE A 93 1.15 -16.11 -0.21
N GLU A 94 0.12 -16.41 0.57
CA GLU A 94 -1.27 -16.40 0.15
C GLU A 94 -2.04 -15.37 0.96
N ILE A 95 -2.80 -14.55 0.27
CA ILE A 95 -3.69 -13.56 0.88
C ILE A 95 -5.10 -14.18 0.96
N ASN A 96 -5.59 -14.31 2.19
CA ASN A 96 -6.95 -14.78 2.43
C ASN A 96 -7.92 -13.59 2.56
N LEU A 97 -8.21 -12.97 1.43
CA LEU A 97 -9.09 -11.81 1.36
C LEU A 97 -10.54 -12.25 1.14
N GLU A 98 -11.42 -11.92 2.07
CA GLU A 98 -12.85 -12.20 1.93
C GLU A 98 -13.49 -11.27 0.89
N GLN A 99 -14.09 -11.86 -0.16
CA GLN A 99 -14.65 -11.11 -1.29
C GLN A 99 -15.85 -10.24 -0.92
N ASP A 100 -16.61 -10.61 0.10
CA ASP A 100 -17.84 -9.94 0.52
C ASP A 100 -17.63 -9.10 1.80
N HIS A 101 -16.37 -8.84 2.19
CA HIS A 101 -16.08 -8.04 3.37
C HIS A 101 -16.56 -6.60 3.22
N ASN A 102 -17.31 -6.11 4.21
CA ASN A 102 -17.90 -4.78 4.16
C ASN A 102 -16.89 -3.72 4.64
N CYS A 103 -16.14 -3.15 3.71
CA CYS A 103 -15.16 -2.10 3.97
C CYS A 103 -15.22 -1.00 2.89
N ASP A 104 -14.67 0.16 3.19
CA ASP A 104 -14.60 1.30 2.28
C ASP A 104 -13.27 1.31 1.51
N ALA A 105 -12.22 0.75 2.11
CA ALA A 105 -10.92 0.57 1.45
C ALA A 105 -10.24 -0.75 1.86
N VAL A 106 -9.46 -1.30 0.94
CA VAL A 106 -8.57 -2.46 1.19
C VAL A 106 -7.13 -2.04 0.91
N LEU A 107 -6.24 -2.31 1.86
CA LEU A 107 -4.80 -2.16 1.68
C LEU A 107 -4.21 -3.52 1.27
N ILE A 108 -3.57 -3.58 0.12
CA ILE A 108 -2.90 -4.77 -0.41
C ILE A 108 -1.40 -4.51 -0.40
N MET A 109 -0.63 -5.43 0.19
CA MET A 109 0.83 -5.37 0.19
C MET A 109 1.42 -6.37 -0.80
N ASN A 110 2.37 -5.88 -1.61
CA ASN A 110 3.18 -6.75 -2.45
C ASN A 110 4.41 -7.20 -1.64
N TYR A 111 4.26 -8.30 -0.90
CA TYR A 111 5.31 -8.79 -0.01
C TYR A 111 6.57 -9.20 -0.79
N PHE A 112 7.69 -8.53 -0.46
CA PHE A 112 9.04 -8.83 -0.97
C PHE A 112 9.18 -8.80 -2.51
N GLY A 113 8.29 -8.09 -3.20
CA GLY A 113 8.30 -8.01 -4.66
C GLY A 113 7.88 -9.30 -5.38
N PHE A 114 7.39 -10.30 -4.66
CA PHE A 114 6.89 -11.54 -5.24
C PHE A 114 5.37 -11.51 -5.34
N ILE A 115 4.87 -11.27 -6.54
CA ILE A 115 3.44 -11.45 -6.83
C ILE A 115 3.23 -12.96 -6.99
N GLN A 116 2.69 -13.58 -5.96
CA GLN A 116 2.50 -15.04 -5.93
C GLN A 116 1.07 -15.46 -6.21
N SER A 117 0.13 -14.54 -6.10
CA SER A 117 -1.29 -14.79 -6.34
C SER A 117 -1.86 -13.75 -7.27
N ASP A 118 -2.69 -14.18 -8.21
CA ASP A 118 -3.44 -13.26 -9.05
C ASP A 118 -4.64 -12.71 -8.26
N TYR A 119 -4.50 -11.49 -7.75
CA TYR A 119 -5.57 -10.79 -7.03
C TYR A 119 -6.53 -10.05 -7.95
N SER A 120 -6.29 -10.06 -9.25
CA SER A 120 -7.05 -9.27 -10.23
C SER A 120 -8.54 -9.55 -10.12
N ALA A 121 -8.93 -10.82 -10.02
CA ALA A 121 -10.34 -11.20 -9.90
C ALA A 121 -10.99 -10.70 -8.61
N ILE A 122 -10.27 -10.74 -7.48
CA ILE A 122 -10.75 -10.23 -6.18
C ILE A 122 -10.86 -8.72 -6.22
N ILE A 123 -9.85 -8.04 -6.75
CA ILE A 123 -9.83 -6.57 -6.91
C ILE A 123 -10.98 -6.11 -7.81
N GLU A 124 -11.20 -6.76 -8.94
CA GLU A 124 -12.30 -6.45 -9.84
C GLU A 124 -13.65 -6.65 -9.14
N HIS A 125 -13.83 -7.74 -8.41
CA HIS A 125 -15.04 -8.02 -7.66
C HIS A 125 -15.33 -6.92 -6.61
N LEU A 126 -14.34 -6.55 -5.81
CA LEU A 126 -14.45 -5.49 -4.80
C LEU A 126 -14.81 -4.14 -5.43
N LYS A 127 -14.16 -3.78 -6.53
CA LYS A 127 -14.43 -2.53 -7.25
C LYS A 127 -15.84 -2.47 -7.82
N MET A 128 -16.31 -3.57 -8.43
CA MET A 128 -17.63 -3.59 -9.07
C MET A 128 -18.78 -3.64 -8.06
N LYS A 129 -18.63 -4.37 -6.96
CA LYS A 129 -19.74 -4.66 -6.05
C LYS A 129 -19.92 -3.59 -4.95
N GLN A 130 -18.83 -2.97 -4.49
CA GLN A 130 -18.84 -2.18 -3.26
C GLN A 130 -18.28 -0.75 -3.40
N GLN A 131 -17.81 -0.36 -4.57
CA GLN A 131 -17.05 0.90 -4.75
C GLN A 131 -15.87 1.05 -3.77
N VAL A 132 -15.24 -0.07 -3.40
CA VAL A 132 -14.13 -0.11 -2.48
C VAL A 132 -12.89 0.51 -3.12
N VAL A 133 -12.18 1.35 -2.36
CA VAL A 133 -10.89 1.89 -2.77
C VAL A 133 -9.80 0.85 -2.53
N ILE A 134 -8.98 0.60 -3.54
CA ILE A 134 -7.80 -0.27 -3.39
C ILE A 134 -6.57 0.61 -3.19
N ILE A 135 -5.89 0.39 -2.08
CA ILE A 135 -4.59 0.98 -1.76
C ILE A 135 -3.56 -0.11 -1.93
N GLU A 136 -2.60 0.07 -2.81
CA GLU A 136 -1.54 -0.90 -3.05
C GLU A 136 -0.21 -0.36 -2.50
N ASP A 137 0.43 -1.15 -1.64
CA ASP A 137 1.78 -0.89 -1.14
C ASP A 137 2.78 -1.80 -1.87
N ILE A 138 3.66 -1.17 -2.64
CA ILE A 138 4.69 -1.84 -3.45
C ILE A 138 6.10 -1.51 -2.97
N THR A 139 6.27 -1.12 -1.70
CA THR A 139 7.55 -0.64 -1.15
C THR A 139 8.56 -1.74 -0.82
N HIS A 140 8.27 -3.00 -1.06
CA HIS A 140 9.13 -4.14 -0.72
C HIS A 140 9.68 -4.86 -1.93
#